data_30e92fbcc6d5add4c6c03a43981e3f2f
#
_entry.id   30e92fbcc6d5add4c6c03a43981e3f2f
#
_cell.length_a   1.000
_cell.length_b   1.000
_cell.length_c   1.000
_cell.angle_alpha   90.00
_cell.angle_beta   90.00
_cell.angle_gamma   90.00
#
_symmetry.space_group_name_H-M   'P 1'
#
loop_
_entity.id
_entity.type
_entity.pdbx_description
1 polymer ?
#
loop_
_entity_poly.entity_id
_entity_poly.type
_entity_poly.pdbx_seq_one_letter_code
_entity_poly.pdbx_strand_id
1 'polypeptide(L)'
;MPENGGVQIVQRDQPRGVPPLALTGERTLPDVPEENYWFRRHLVVYRWIAARVAGRRVIDMACGEGYGADVLAGRAASVVGVDANPEAFEHARLRYRRPGLRFARDLVDRFDEPCDDVVFLQTIEHLSEPGAVLAHFRSLLAPGGVAYVSTPNVLTLAPKGAERSGNPWHVHEYRAGEFRALCASVFPGVELYGLFHARRLRVHAWALRAGWDAIHPRLGLTDRFYGWFTPSIGERDFALRPAAACDLDEALDFLAVCRI
;
A
#
# COMPACT_ATOMS: atom_id res chain seq x y z
N MET A 1 2.44 20.92 -6.86
CA MET A 1 3.83 20.48 -7.11
C MET A 1 4.55 21.62 -7.76
N PRO A 2 5.65 22.17 -7.23
CA PRO A 2 6.50 23.04 -8.03
C PRO A 2 7.16 22.18 -9.09
N GLU A 3 7.09 22.62 -10.34
CA GLU A 3 7.99 22.19 -11.41
C GLU A 3 9.41 22.61 -11.04
N ASN A 4 10.05 21.82 -10.19
CA ASN A 4 11.49 21.90 -10.07
C ASN A 4 12.05 21.04 -11.20
N GLY A 5 12.92 21.59 -12.02
CA GLY A 5 13.87 20.88 -12.88
C GLY A 5 14.78 19.97 -12.03
N GLY A 6 14.15 19.05 -11.29
CA GLY A 6 14.72 18.22 -10.25
C GLY A 6 15.18 16.90 -10.83
N VAL A 7 16.34 16.48 -10.41
CA VAL A 7 16.90 15.14 -10.60
C VAL A 7 15.82 14.11 -10.27
N GLN A 8 15.42 13.30 -11.25
CA GLN A 8 14.47 12.23 -11.06
C GLN A 8 15.05 11.23 -10.04
N ILE A 9 14.35 11.04 -8.92
CA ILE A 9 14.76 10.07 -7.89
C ILE A 9 14.54 8.67 -8.46
N VAL A 10 15.57 7.85 -8.41
CA VAL A 10 15.58 6.49 -8.95
C VAL A 10 16.05 5.54 -7.84
N GLN A 11 15.54 4.31 -7.86
CA GLN A 11 16.00 3.26 -6.95
C GLN A 11 17.52 3.09 -7.03
N ARG A 12 18.15 2.89 -5.87
CA ARG A 12 19.61 2.64 -5.74
C ARG A 12 19.86 1.14 -5.57
N ASP A 13 21.10 0.75 -5.78
CA ASP A 13 21.64 -0.57 -5.43
C ASP A 13 20.85 -1.78 -5.99
N GLN A 14 20.39 -1.64 -7.25
CA GLN A 14 19.68 -2.75 -7.89
C GLN A 14 20.60 -3.92 -8.24
N PRO A 15 20.12 -5.17 -8.15
CA PRO A 15 20.85 -6.32 -8.63
C PRO A 15 21.25 -6.17 -10.11
N ARG A 16 22.40 -6.75 -10.50
CA ARG A 16 22.88 -6.69 -11.88
C ARG A 16 21.82 -7.18 -12.86
N GLY A 17 21.50 -6.37 -13.85
CA GLY A 17 20.52 -6.67 -14.91
C GLY A 17 19.07 -6.33 -14.53
N VAL A 18 18.83 -5.76 -13.34
CA VAL A 18 17.52 -5.23 -12.95
C VAL A 18 17.49 -3.72 -13.24
N PRO A 19 16.61 -3.23 -14.12
CA PRO A 19 16.48 -1.79 -14.37
C PRO A 19 15.91 -1.10 -13.13
N PRO A 20 16.49 0.01 -12.67
CA PRO A 20 15.93 0.75 -11.56
C PRO A 20 14.62 1.44 -11.98
N LEU A 21 13.65 1.51 -11.06
CA LEU A 21 12.43 2.28 -11.27
C LEU A 21 12.59 3.71 -10.77
N ALA A 22 11.97 4.64 -11.49
CA ALA A 22 11.84 6.02 -11.07
C ALA A 22 10.69 6.19 -10.09
N LEU A 23 10.87 7.11 -9.14
CA LEU A 23 9.82 7.53 -8.23
C LEU A 23 8.83 8.44 -8.97
N THR A 24 7.62 7.95 -9.22
CA THR A 24 6.56 8.70 -9.92
C THR A 24 5.50 9.27 -8.96
N GLY A 25 5.51 8.85 -7.71
CA GLY A 25 4.46 9.17 -6.74
C GLY A 25 3.21 8.27 -6.83
N GLU A 26 3.16 7.37 -7.79
CA GLU A 26 2.07 6.39 -7.95
C GLU A 26 2.36 5.07 -7.23
N ARG A 27 3.62 4.80 -6.95
CA ARG A 27 4.08 3.57 -6.29
C ARG A 27 5.15 3.87 -5.27
N THR A 28 5.24 3.06 -4.23
CA THR A 28 6.34 3.10 -3.27
C THR A 28 7.48 2.21 -3.72
N LEU A 29 8.69 2.67 -3.49
CA LEU A 29 9.90 1.96 -3.90
C LEU A 29 10.75 1.61 -2.68
N PRO A 30 11.17 0.35 -2.51
CA PRO A 30 12.27 0.01 -1.63
C PRO A 30 13.57 0.62 -2.17
N ASP A 31 14.59 0.74 -1.31
CA ASP A 31 15.92 1.25 -1.66
C ASP A 31 15.93 2.73 -2.10
N VAL A 32 14.92 3.49 -1.68
CA VAL A 32 14.83 4.94 -1.77
C VAL A 32 14.65 5.49 -0.36
N PRO A 33 15.71 6.04 0.28
CA PRO A 33 15.65 6.48 1.68
C PRO A 33 14.56 7.52 1.95
N GLU A 34 14.28 8.39 0.98
CA GLU A 34 13.25 9.42 1.03
C GLU A 34 11.83 8.82 1.08
N GLU A 35 11.64 7.64 0.48
CA GLU A 35 10.38 6.89 0.43
C GLU A 35 10.20 5.92 1.60
N ASN A 36 11.20 5.76 2.47
CA ASN A 36 11.18 4.71 3.49
C ASN A 36 9.92 4.74 4.37
N TYR A 37 9.36 5.91 4.68
CA TYR A 37 8.11 6.02 5.42
C TYR A 37 6.95 5.31 4.69
N TRP A 38 6.72 5.63 3.42
CA TRP A 38 5.64 5.06 2.59
C TRP A 38 5.86 3.58 2.33
N PHE A 39 7.10 3.21 2.00
CA PHE A 39 7.47 1.81 1.83
C PHE A 39 7.18 0.97 3.08
N ARG A 40 7.60 1.42 4.29
CA ARG A 40 7.36 0.69 5.55
C ARG A 40 5.88 0.66 5.92
N ARG A 41 5.14 1.71 5.62
CA ARG A 41 3.69 1.80 5.82
C ARG A 41 2.94 0.72 5.02
N HIS A 42 3.33 0.48 3.77
CA HIS A 42 2.73 -0.57 2.95
C HIS A 42 3.28 -1.96 3.32
N LEU A 43 4.57 -2.08 3.56
CA LEU A 43 5.23 -3.35 3.87
C LEU A 43 4.62 -4.03 5.10
N VAL A 44 4.24 -3.26 6.14
CA VAL A 44 3.62 -3.84 7.34
C VAL A 44 2.28 -4.50 7.04
N VAL A 45 1.51 -3.98 6.10
CA VAL A 45 0.24 -4.57 5.65
C VAL A 45 0.51 -5.88 4.89
N TYR A 46 1.46 -5.90 3.96
CA TYR A 46 1.87 -7.12 3.26
C TYR A 46 2.34 -8.22 4.23
N ARG A 47 3.13 -7.88 5.24
CA ARG A 47 3.57 -8.86 6.25
C ARG A 47 2.43 -9.38 7.11
N TRP A 48 1.48 -8.51 7.44
CA TRP A 48 0.28 -8.92 8.18
C TRP A 48 -0.57 -9.90 7.36
N ILE A 49 -0.72 -9.66 6.05
CA ILE A 49 -1.42 -10.56 5.11
C ILE A 49 -0.62 -11.85 4.93
N ALA A 50 0.70 -11.79 4.74
CA ALA A 50 1.57 -12.95 4.55
C ALA A 50 1.45 -13.97 5.70
N ALA A 51 1.22 -13.52 6.93
CA ALA A 51 0.97 -14.42 8.08
C ALA A 51 -0.36 -15.18 7.98
N ARG A 52 -1.26 -14.83 7.05
CA ARG A 52 -2.62 -15.38 6.89
C ARG A 52 -2.81 -16.21 5.62
N VAL A 53 -1.90 -16.10 4.67
CA VAL A 53 -2.00 -16.75 3.36
C VAL A 53 -1.08 -17.98 3.22
N ALA A 54 -0.65 -18.56 4.34
CA ALA A 54 0.24 -19.73 4.32
C ALA A 54 -0.41 -20.91 3.58
N GLY A 55 0.32 -21.43 2.57
CA GLY A 55 -0.13 -22.56 1.77
C GLY A 55 -1.25 -22.24 0.76
N ARG A 56 -1.62 -20.97 0.57
CA ARG A 56 -2.69 -20.51 -0.32
C ARG A 56 -2.14 -20.02 -1.67
N ARG A 57 -2.98 -20.02 -2.69
CA ARG A 57 -2.72 -19.41 -4.00
C ARG A 57 -3.17 -17.96 -3.93
N VAL A 58 -2.25 -17.03 -4.13
CA VAL A 58 -2.50 -15.59 -3.95
C VAL A 58 -2.28 -14.85 -5.27
N ILE A 59 -3.13 -13.89 -5.55
CA ILE A 59 -2.91 -12.90 -6.60
C ILE A 59 -2.70 -11.54 -5.94
N ASP A 60 -1.58 -10.88 -6.24
CA ASP A 60 -1.27 -9.51 -5.83
C ASP A 60 -1.58 -8.58 -7.01
N MET A 61 -2.76 -7.97 -7.01
CA MET A 61 -3.28 -7.12 -8.08
C MET A 61 -2.74 -5.70 -7.94
N ALA A 62 -2.24 -5.13 -9.05
CA ALA A 62 -1.49 -3.87 -9.09
C ALA A 62 -0.26 -3.92 -8.17
N CYS A 63 0.56 -4.95 -8.33
CA CYS A 63 1.69 -5.25 -7.44
C CYS A 63 2.86 -4.25 -7.52
N GLY A 64 2.83 -3.34 -8.47
CA GLY A 64 3.83 -2.30 -8.66
C GLY A 64 5.24 -2.87 -8.82
N GLU A 65 6.17 -2.43 -7.97
CA GLU A 65 7.57 -2.83 -7.98
C GLU A 65 7.78 -4.33 -7.68
N GLY A 66 6.78 -4.98 -7.02
CA GLY A 66 6.79 -6.43 -6.77
C GLY A 66 7.26 -6.87 -5.39
N TYR A 67 7.73 -5.97 -4.52
CA TYR A 67 8.19 -6.34 -3.16
C TYR A 67 7.08 -6.99 -2.32
N GLY A 68 5.82 -6.56 -2.52
CA GLY A 68 4.67 -7.13 -1.85
C GLY A 68 4.45 -8.58 -2.22
N ALA A 69 4.44 -8.87 -3.53
CA ALA A 69 4.33 -10.24 -4.04
C ALA A 69 5.47 -11.14 -3.54
N ASP A 70 6.72 -10.62 -3.44
CA ASP A 70 7.84 -11.37 -2.87
C ASP A 70 7.64 -11.69 -1.37
N VAL A 71 7.12 -10.75 -0.60
CA VAL A 71 6.79 -10.96 0.82
C VAL A 71 5.72 -12.04 0.99
N LEU A 72 4.65 -11.99 0.18
CA LEU A 72 3.57 -12.98 0.19
C LEU A 72 4.10 -14.37 -0.19
N ALA A 73 4.96 -14.45 -1.22
CA ALA A 73 5.56 -15.70 -1.70
C ALA A 73 6.48 -16.38 -0.67
N GLY A 74 6.90 -15.65 0.37
CA GLY A 74 7.60 -16.24 1.51
C GLY A 74 6.74 -17.18 2.36
N ARG A 75 5.41 -17.20 2.19
CA ARG A 75 4.44 -17.98 2.99
C ARG A 75 3.40 -18.70 2.14
N ALA A 76 2.94 -18.09 1.06
CA ALA A 76 1.94 -18.66 0.16
C ALA A 76 2.47 -19.90 -0.58
N ALA A 77 1.57 -20.76 -1.06
CA ALA A 77 1.92 -21.86 -1.95
C ALA A 77 2.35 -21.34 -3.33
N SER A 78 1.64 -20.34 -3.82
CA SER A 78 2.02 -19.62 -5.05
C SER A 78 1.52 -18.20 -5.00
N VAL A 79 2.24 -17.30 -5.70
CA VAL A 79 1.85 -15.89 -5.86
C VAL A 79 1.98 -15.47 -7.31
N VAL A 80 0.98 -14.77 -7.80
CA VAL A 80 1.04 -14.06 -9.07
C VAL A 80 0.96 -12.58 -8.79
N GLY A 81 2.03 -11.82 -9.05
CA GLY A 81 1.99 -10.36 -9.07
C GLY A 81 1.51 -9.87 -10.43
N VAL A 82 0.43 -9.09 -10.45
CA VAL A 82 -0.16 -8.53 -11.68
C VAL A 82 0.02 -7.03 -11.68
N ASP A 83 0.59 -6.48 -12.74
CA ASP A 83 0.69 -5.04 -12.95
C ASP A 83 0.59 -4.69 -14.44
N ALA A 84 -0.11 -3.61 -14.76
CA ALA A 84 -0.29 -3.17 -16.14
C ALA A 84 0.93 -2.39 -16.68
N ASN A 85 1.71 -1.78 -15.79
CA ASN A 85 2.85 -0.96 -16.16
C ASN A 85 4.01 -1.84 -16.66
N PRO A 86 4.50 -1.63 -17.90
CA PRO A 86 5.53 -2.49 -18.49
C PRO A 86 6.87 -2.41 -17.75
N GLU A 87 7.23 -1.25 -17.21
CA GLU A 87 8.49 -1.07 -16.50
C GLU A 87 8.46 -1.76 -15.14
N ALA A 88 7.34 -1.62 -14.40
CA ALA A 88 7.12 -2.29 -13.12
C ALA A 88 7.13 -3.81 -13.28
N PHE A 89 6.41 -4.33 -14.27
CA PHE A 89 6.39 -5.75 -14.60
C PHE A 89 7.81 -6.28 -14.92
N GLU A 90 8.54 -5.59 -15.80
CA GLU A 90 9.88 -6.00 -16.21
C GLU A 90 10.85 -6.01 -15.02
N HIS A 91 10.80 -4.97 -14.19
CA HIS A 91 11.57 -4.85 -12.97
C HIS A 91 11.26 -6.01 -12.01
N ALA A 92 9.97 -6.20 -11.68
CA ALA A 92 9.52 -7.20 -10.71
C ALA A 92 9.97 -8.61 -11.10
N ARG A 93 9.76 -9.03 -12.35
CA ARG A 93 10.12 -10.35 -12.84
C ARG A 93 11.64 -10.62 -12.88
N LEU A 94 12.44 -9.56 -13.03
CA LEU A 94 13.89 -9.67 -13.01
C LEU A 94 14.45 -9.67 -11.58
N ARG A 95 13.83 -8.92 -10.67
CA ARG A 95 14.31 -8.73 -9.32
C ARG A 95 13.91 -9.88 -8.39
N TYR A 96 12.65 -10.31 -8.45
CA TYR A 96 12.09 -11.26 -7.51
C TYR A 96 11.92 -12.65 -8.13
N ARG A 97 12.68 -13.64 -7.62
CA ARG A 97 12.77 -14.99 -8.19
C ARG A 97 12.65 -16.07 -7.11
N ARG A 98 11.50 -16.07 -6.40
CA ARG A 98 11.21 -17.14 -5.45
C ARG A 98 10.52 -18.31 -6.14
N PRO A 99 10.71 -19.55 -5.67
CA PRO A 99 9.84 -20.66 -6.04
C PRO A 99 8.37 -20.30 -5.78
N GLY A 100 7.50 -20.60 -6.74
CA GLY A 100 6.07 -20.28 -6.64
C GLY A 100 5.68 -18.82 -6.89
N LEU A 101 6.64 -17.90 -7.11
CA LEU A 101 6.38 -16.51 -7.49
C LEU A 101 6.54 -16.32 -9.00
N ARG A 102 5.54 -15.72 -9.62
CA ARG A 102 5.63 -15.23 -11.00
C ARG A 102 4.92 -13.89 -11.13
N PHE A 103 5.22 -13.19 -12.21
CA PHE A 103 4.57 -11.93 -12.56
C PHE A 103 3.85 -12.04 -13.88
N ALA A 104 2.75 -11.31 -14.01
CA ALA A 104 1.95 -11.18 -15.22
C ALA A 104 1.75 -9.69 -15.52
N ARG A 105 1.81 -9.33 -16.80
CA ARG A 105 1.49 -7.99 -17.24
C ARG A 105 0.07 -7.98 -17.76
N ASP A 106 -0.85 -7.45 -16.97
CA ASP A 106 -2.27 -7.36 -17.32
C ASP A 106 -2.97 -6.24 -16.53
N LEU A 107 -4.21 -5.95 -16.89
CA LEU A 107 -5.09 -5.07 -16.14
C LEU A 107 -5.79 -5.84 -15.03
N VAL A 108 -6.07 -5.17 -13.90
CA VAL A 108 -6.71 -5.78 -12.72
C VAL A 108 -8.13 -6.26 -12.96
N ASP A 109 -8.81 -5.72 -13.97
CA ASP A 109 -10.16 -6.08 -14.40
C ASP A 109 -10.20 -7.14 -15.53
N ARG A 110 -9.03 -7.60 -15.99
CA ARG A 110 -8.90 -8.57 -17.09
C ARG A 110 -8.17 -9.85 -16.69
N PHE A 111 -7.25 -9.77 -15.74
CA PHE A 111 -6.53 -10.95 -15.28
C PHE A 111 -7.50 -11.96 -14.67
N ASP A 112 -7.56 -13.17 -15.24
CA ASP A 112 -8.63 -14.17 -15.01
C ASP A 112 -8.03 -15.53 -14.62
N GLU A 113 -7.38 -15.62 -13.47
CA GLU A 113 -6.94 -16.89 -12.89
C GLU A 113 -7.61 -17.14 -11.54
N PRO A 114 -8.10 -18.35 -11.25
CA PRO A 114 -8.72 -18.67 -9.97
C PRO A 114 -7.66 -18.74 -8.86
N CYS A 115 -8.00 -18.20 -7.70
CA CYS A 115 -7.12 -18.13 -6.53
C CYS A 115 -7.87 -18.38 -5.23
N ASP A 116 -7.11 -18.50 -4.15
CA ASP A 116 -7.66 -18.58 -2.81
C ASP A 116 -7.75 -17.19 -2.15
N ASP A 117 -6.81 -16.29 -2.47
CA ASP A 117 -6.82 -14.92 -1.95
C ASP A 117 -6.40 -13.90 -3.03
N VAL A 118 -7.04 -12.73 -2.99
CA VAL A 118 -6.65 -11.54 -3.75
C VAL A 118 -6.11 -10.50 -2.77
N VAL A 119 -4.98 -9.88 -3.12
CA VAL A 119 -4.41 -8.73 -2.43
C VAL A 119 -4.46 -7.55 -3.38
N PHE A 120 -5.02 -6.41 -2.94
CA PHE A 120 -5.21 -5.21 -3.74
C PHE A 120 -5.04 -3.98 -2.85
N LEU A 121 -3.83 -3.44 -2.82
CA LEU A 121 -3.46 -2.41 -1.85
C LEU A 121 -3.17 -1.07 -2.52
N GLN A 122 -3.74 0.01 -1.95
CA GLN A 122 -3.46 1.41 -2.34
C GLN A 122 -3.65 1.64 -3.85
N THR A 123 -4.76 1.16 -4.40
CA THR A 123 -5.05 1.26 -5.83
C THR A 123 -6.54 1.53 -6.10
N ILE A 124 -7.44 1.12 -5.20
CA ILE A 124 -8.89 1.26 -5.40
C ILE A 124 -9.32 2.73 -5.53
N GLU A 125 -8.60 3.65 -4.90
CA GLU A 125 -8.80 5.10 -4.98
C GLU A 125 -8.53 5.69 -6.36
N HIS A 126 -7.80 4.96 -7.23
CA HIS A 126 -7.51 5.36 -8.61
C HIS A 126 -8.56 4.88 -9.62
N LEU A 127 -9.50 4.04 -9.20
CA LEU A 127 -10.47 3.43 -10.10
C LEU A 127 -11.73 4.28 -10.26
N SER A 128 -12.23 4.38 -11.49
CA SER A 128 -13.54 4.97 -11.79
C SER A 128 -14.69 4.03 -11.42
N GLU A 129 -14.51 2.71 -11.57
CA GLU A 129 -15.53 1.68 -11.35
C GLU A 129 -15.06 0.64 -10.31
N PRO A 130 -14.80 1.03 -9.06
CA PRO A 130 -14.23 0.15 -8.04
C PRO A 130 -15.13 -1.05 -7.71
N GLY A 131 -16.46 -0.87 -7.78
CA GLY A 131 -17.41 -1.96 -7.53
C GLY A 131 -17.33 -3.09 -8.57
N ALA A 132 -17.11 -2.75 -9.84
CA ALA A 132 -16.94 -3.73 -10.90
C ALA A 132 -15.66 -4.55 -10.71
N VAL A 133 -14.56 -3.89 -10.35
CA VAL A 133 -13.28 -4.55 -10.06
C VAL A 133 -13.39 -5.48 -8.84
N LEU A 134 -14.05 -5.04 -7.77
CA LEU A 134 -14.29 -5.89 -6.60
C LEU A 134 -15.18 -7.11 -6.95
N ALA A 135 -16.19 -6.93 -7.79
CA ALA A 135 -17.03 -8.03 -8.27
C ALA A 135 -16.22 -9.03 -9.11
N HIS A 136 -15.32 -8.53 -9.95
CA HIS A 136 -14.38 -9.38 -10.68
C HIS A 136 -13.48 -10.18 -9.72
N PHE A 137 -12.87 -9.54 -8.73
CA PHE A 137 -12.05 -10.25 -7.72
C PHE A 137 -12.84 -11.33 -6.99
N ARG A 138 -14.10 -11.03 -6.62
CA ARG A 138 -14.97 -12.04 -6.00
C ARG A 138 -15.16 -13.26 -6.91
N SER A 139 -15.25 -13.09 -8.23
CA SER A 139 -15.42 -14.20 -9.18
C SER A 139 -14.19 -15.10 -9.31
N LEU A 140 -12.99 -14.58 -9.00
CA LEU A 140 -11.73 -15.33 -9.02
C LEU A 140 -11.53 -16.19 -7.77
N LEU A 141 -12.20 -15.83 -6.66
CA LEU A 141 -11.99 -16.46 -5.36
C LEU A 141 -12.61 -17.86 -5.29
N ALA A 142 -11.83 -18.82 -4.85
CA ALA A 142 -12.31 -20.15 -4.49
C ALA A 142 -13.23 -20.08 -3.25
N PRO A 143 -14.10 -21.07 -3.00
CA PRO A 143 -14.90 -21.14 -1.77
C PRO A 143 -14.06 -20.95 -0.51
N GLY A 144 -14.46 -20.03 0.38
CA GLY A 144 -13.70 -19.63 1.56
C GLY A 144 -12.51 -18.71 1.25
N GLY A 145 -12.47 -18.14 0.06
CA GLY A 145 -11.46 -17.17 -0.37
C GLY A 145 -11.63 -15.80 0.29
N VAL A 146 -10.55 -15.02 0.28
CA VAL A 146 -10.49 -13.70 0.91
C VAL A 146 -9.89 -12.66 -0.05
N ALA A 147 -10.54 -11.51 -0.16
CA ALA A 147 -9.91 -10.33 -0.77
C ALA A 147 -9.43 -9.36 0.34
N TYR A 148 -8.17 -8.98 0.28
CA TYR A 148 -7.54 -7.95 1.11
C TYR A 148 -7.45 -6.68 0.29
N VAL A 149 -8.22 -5.66 0.64
CA VAL A 149 -8.29 -4.40 -0.11
C VAL A 149 -7.91 -3.25 0.81
N SER A 150 -7.01 -2.36 0.38
CA SER A 150 -6.67 -1.19 1.18
C SER A 150 -6.76 0.11 0.40
N THR A 151 -6.98 1.20 1.14
CA THR A 151 -7.02 2.57 0.61
C THR A 151 -6.60 3.56 1.70
N PRO A 152 -6.03 4.74 1.35
CA PRO A 152 -5.77 5.79 2.32
C PRO A 152 -7.06 6.32 2.95
N ASN A 153 -6.96 6.81 4.19
CA ASN A 153 -8.02 7.57 4.83
C ASN A 153 -7.94 9.05 4.45
N VAL A 154 -8.95 9.57 3.79
CA VAL A 154 -9.01 10.97 3.37
C VAL A 154 -8.85 11.94 4.56
N LEU A 155 -9.35 11.58 5.75
CA LEU A 155 -9.30 12.45 6.93
C LEU A 155 -7.89 12.69 7.46
N THR A 156 -6.96 11.77 7.21
CA THR A 156 -5.57 11.88 7.64
C THR A 156 -4.60 12.16 6.48
N LEU A 157 -5.05 11.92 5.24
CA LEU A 157 -4.27 12.18 4.03
C LEU A 157 -4.44 13.64 3.58
N ALA A 158 -5.65 14.19 3.64
CA ALA A 158 -5.94 15.55 3.23
C ALA A 158 -5.28 16.57 4.18
N PRO A 159 -4.76 17.70 3.65
CA PRO A 159 -4.31 18.81 4.47
C PRO A 159 -5.44 19.32 5.39
N LYS A 160 -5.07 19.83 6.58
CA LYS A 160 -6.03 20.31 7.56
C LYS A 160 -6.96 21.35 6.94
N GLY A 161 -8.27 21.09 6.98
CA GLY A 161 -9.30 21.94 6.42
C GLY A 161 -9.60 21.70 4.93
N ALA A 162 -8.92 20.78 4.28
CA ALA A 162 -9.22 20.36 2.92
C ALA A 162 -10.10 19.09 2.92
N GLU A 163 -10.96 18.97 1.92
CA GLU A 163 -11.83 17.79 1.74
C GLU A 163 -11.13 16.65 1.01
N ARG A 164 -10.03 16.94 0.29
CA ARG A 164 -9.25 16.00 -0.51
C ARG A 164 -7.76 16.26 -0.34
N SER A 165 -6.95 15.22 -0.58
CA SER A 165 -5.49 15.29 -0.44
C SER A 165 -4.82 16.19 -1.49
N GLY A 166 -5.50 16.40 -2.63
CA GLY A 166 -4.91 17.06 -3.80
C GLY A 166 -4.03 16.16 -4.63
N ASN A 167 -4.00 14.85 -4.37
CA ASN A 167 -3.32 13.89 -5.25
C ASN A 167 -4.09 13.81 -6.59
N PRO A 168 -3.47 14.19 -7.74
CA PRO A 168 -4.15 14.24 -9.03
C PRO A 168 -4.56 12.85 -9.56
N TRP A 169 -3.97 11.79 -9.03
CA TRP A 169 -4.23 10.41 -9.44
C TRP A 169 -5.42 9.78 -8.69
N HIS A 170 -5.87 10.37 -7.56
CA HIS A 170 -7.01 9.86 -6.82
C HIS A 170 -8.33 10.28 -7.46
N VAL A 171 -9.06 9.33 -8.00
CA VAL A 171 -10.43 9.53 -8.51
C VAL A 171 -11.40 9.71 -7.34
N HIS A 172 -11.27 8.86 -6.31
CA HIS A 172 -12.07 8.92 -5.10
C HIS A 172 -11.23 8.66 -3.85
N GLU A 173 -11.42 9.46 -2.79
CA GLU A 173 -10.78 9.28 -1.50
C GLU A 173 -11.83 8.93 -0.45
N TYR A 174 -11.61 7.87 0.30
CA TYR A 174 -12.62 7.23 1.13
C TYR A 174 -12.55 7.65 2.59
N ARG A 175 -13.74 7.72 3.22
CA ARG A 175 -13.91 7.58 4.67
C ARG A 175 -14.20 6.12 5.00
N ALA A 176 -13.99 5.73 6.28
CA ALA A 176 -14.18 4.34 6.71
C ALA A 176 -15.56 3.75 6.39
N GLY A 177 -16.63 4.54 6.60
CA GLY A 177 -18.00 4.11 6.31
C GLY A 177 -18.25 3.89 4.82
N GLU A 178 -17.76 4.78 3.96
CA GLU A 178 -17.88 4.68 2.50
C GLU A 178 -17.12 3.47 1.95
N PHE A 179 -15.88 3.30 2.41
CA PHE A 179 -15.05 2.16 2.01
C PHE A 179 -15.67 0.83 2.44
N ARG A 180 -16.18 0.76 3.68
CA ARG A 180 -16.90 -0.43 4.16
C ARG A 180 -18.14 -0.71 3.30
N ALA A 181 -18.94 0.31 2.99
CA ALA A 181 -20.16 0.17 2.20
C ALA A 181 -19.85 -0.34 0.79
N LEU A 182 -18.78 0.19 0.15
CA LEU A 182 -18.31 -0.27 -1.15
C LEU A 182 -17.93 -1.76 -1.09
N CYS A 183 -17.11 -2.18 -0.14
CA CYS A 183 -16.73 -3.59 0.00
C CYS A 183 -17.95 -4.49 0.31
N ALA A 184 -18.85 -4.04 1.19
CA ALA A 184 -20.04 -4.78 1.58
C ALA A 184 -21.10 -4.87 0.49
N SER A 185 -21.07 -4.02 -0.54
CA SER A 185 -21.93 -4.14 -1.69
C SER A 185 -21.60 -5.37 -2.56
N VAL A 186 -20.37 -5.90 -2.43
CA VAL A 186 -19.87 -7.04 -3.21
C VAL A 186 -19.67 -8.28 -2.33
N PHE A 187 -19.12 -8.14 -1.13
CA PHE A 187 -18.74 -9.25 -0.25
C PHE A 187 -19.69 -9.37 0.94
N PRO A 188 -20.20 -10.57 1.25
CA PRO A 188 -21.10 -10.79 2.40
C PRO A 188 -20.43 -10.60 3.75
N GLY A 189 -19.12 -10.83 3.84
CA GLY A 189 -18.33 -10.67 5.07
C GLY A 189 -17.26 -9.59 4.89
N VAL A 190 -17.35 -8.48 5.62
CA VAL A 190 -16.36 -7.38 5.58
C VAL A 190 -15.94 -6.99 6.98
N GLU A 191 -14.65 -7.15 7.27
CA GLU A 191 -14.01 -6.71 8.50
C GLU A 191 -12.99 -5.61 8.19
N LEU A 192 -13.08 -4.46 8.84
CA LEU A 192 -12.14 -3.35 8.65
C LEU A 192 -11.07 -3.34 9.74
N TYR A 193 -9.88 -3.00 9.30
CA TYR A 193 -8.72 -2.64 10.13
C TYR A 193 -8.27 -1.23 9.77
N GLY A 194 -7.79 -0.48 10.76
CA GLY A 194 -7.07 0.76 10.55
C GLY A 194 -5.56 0.57 10.75
N LEU A 195 -4.77 1.22 9.93
CA LEU A 195 -3.32 1.34 10.12
C LEU A 195 -3.02 2.63 10.87
N PHE A 196 -2.19 2.56 11.91
CA PHE A 196 -1.86 3.68 12.79
C PHE A 196 -0.37 3.84 12.98
N HIS A 197 0.07 5.05 13.30
CA HIS A 197 1.38 5.28 13.85
C HIS A 197 1.54 4.57 15.21
N ALA A 198 2.70 3.97 15.42
CA ALA A 198 3.09 3.34 16.67
C ALA A 198 4.48 3.85 17.10
N ARG A 199 4.91 3.51 18.33
CA ARG A 199 6.24 3.78 18.86
C ARG A 199 6.74 5.20 18.54
N ARG A 200 7.89 5.34 17.87
CA ARG A 200 8.54 6.64 17.58
C ARG A 200 7.69 7.52 16.65
N LEU A 201 6.96 6.95 15.70
CA LEU A 201 6.06 7.72 14.83
C LEU A 201 4.87 8.32 15.61
N ARG A 202 4.38 7.62 16.63
CA ARG A 202 3.35 8.18 17.53
C ARG A 202 3.90 9.35 18.34
N VAL A 203 5.13 9.25 18.85
CA VAL A 203 5.79 10.35 19.56
C VAL A 203 6.03 11.53 18.60
N HIS A 204 6.50 11.27 17.40
CA HIS A 204 6.70 12.30 16.38
C HIS A 204 5.38 12.98 15.99
N ALA A 205 4.29 12.22 15.77
CA ALA A 205 2.98 12.78 15.49
C ALA A 205 2.47 13.68 16.64
N TRP A 206 2.74 13.30 17.90
CA TRP A 206 2.47 14.16 19.06
C TRP A 206 3.32 15.43 19.04
N ALA A 207 4.61 15.34 18.73
CA ALA A 207 5.50 16.49 18.62
C ALA A 207 5.05 17.48 17.54
N LEU A 208 4.57 16.97 16.37
CA LEU A 208 3.97 17.80 15.32
C LEU A 208 2.71 18.55 15.82
N ARG A 209 1.83 17.86 16.55
CA ARG A 209 0.65 18.51 17.17
C ARG A 209 1.04 19.58 18.22
N ALA A 210 2.19 19.43 18.84
CA ALA A 210 2.77 20.39 19.79
C ALA A 210 3.58 21.52 19.13
N GLY A 211 3.58 21.61 17.79
CA GLY A 211 4.20 22.69 17.02
C GLY A 211 5.60 22.44 16.55
N TRP A 212 6.07 21.18 16.55
CA TRP A 212 7.41 20.82 16.05
C TRP A 212 7.62 21.28 14.61
N ASP A 213 6.60 21.20 13.76
CA ASP A 213 6.58 21.68 12.38
C ASP A 213 6.91 23.17 12.22
N ALA A 214 6.56 24.01 13.23
CA ALA A 214 6.91 25.41 13.24
C ALA A 214 8.33 25.69 13.84
N ILE A 215 8.86 24.78 14.63
CA ILE A 215 10.12 24.95 15.39
C ILE A 215 11.32 24.48 14.55
N HIS A 216 11.29 23.28 14.01
CA HIS A 216 12.48 22.69 13.36
C HIS A 216 12.99 23.48 12.13
N PRO A 217 12.12 24.13 11.28
CA PRO A 217 12.62 24.94 10.17
C PRO A 217 13.33 26.21 10.65
N ARG A 218 12.79 26.85 11.72
CA ARG A 218 13.38 28.05 12.30
C ARG A 218 14.76 27.81 12.90
N LEU A 219 15.01 26.60 13.35
CA LEU A 219 16.30 26.15 13.91
C LEU A 219 17.25 25.56 12.86
N GLY A 220 16.85 25.50 11.57
CA GLY A 220 17.64 24.87 10.51
C GLY A 220 17.86 23.36 10.70
N LEU A 221 16.96 22.69 11.43
CA LEU A 221 17.10 21.28 11.81
C LEU A 221 16.39 20.31 10.87
N THR A 222 15.60 20.81 9.91
CA THR A 222 14.72 20.01 9.06
C THR A 222 15.49 18.88 8.36
N ASP A 223 16.46 19.22 7.54
CA ASP A 223 17.17 18.23 6.70
C ASP A 223 17.99 17.26 7.57
N ARG A 224 18.65 17.79 8.62
CA ARG A 224 19.43 16.96 9.53
C ARG A 224 18.56 15.98 10.31
N PHE A 225 17.42 16.43 10.82
CA PHE A 225 16.50 15.61 11.59
C PHE A 225 15.86 14.56 10.71
N TYR A 226 15.21 14.96 9.60
CA TYR A 226 14.50 14.02 8.73
C TYR A 226 15.44 13.13 7.92
N GLY A 227 16.64 13.61 7.56
CA GLY A 227 17.69 12.79 6.95
C GLY A 227 18.14 11.62 7.83
N TRP A 228 18.07 11.76 9.16
CA TRP A 228 18.32 10.68 10.13
C TRP A 228 17.04 9.91 10.48
N PHE A 229 15.93 10.61 10.71
CA PHE A 229 14.69 10.04 11.23
C PHE A 229 14.00 9.15 10.19
N THR A 230 13.83 9.63 8.96
CA THR A 230 13.09 8.89 7.90
C THR A 230 13.72 7.53 7.58
N PRO A 231 15.02 7.39 7.34
CA PRO A 231 15.63 6.08 7.12
C PRO A 231 15.55 5.14 8.33
N SER A 232 15.40 5.69 9.55
CA SER A 232 15.32 4.91 10.78
C SER A 232 13.94 4.30 11.04
N ILE A 233 12.90 4.70 10.30
CA ILE A 233 11.54 4.18 10.43
C ILE A 233 11.49 2.71 10.01
N GLY A 234 10.88 1.89 10.85
CA GLY A 234 10.70 0.47 10.61
C GLY A 234 9.23 0.03 10.70
N GLU A 235 8.96 -1.21 10.36
CA GLU A 235 7.60 -1.79 10.42
C GLU A 235 6.97 -1.70 11.80
N ARG A 236 7.78 -1.78 12.88
CA ARG A 236 7.32 -1.67 14.27
C ARG A 236 6.79 -0.28 14.65
N ASP A 237 7.02 0.71 13.80
CA ASP A 237 6.52 2.07 13.99
C ASP A 237 5.10 2.25 13.43
N PHE A 238 4.50 1.16 12.91
CA PHE A 238 3.12 1.07 12.46
C PHE A 238 2.39 -0.08 13.18
N ALA A 239 1.06 0.02 13.27
CA ALA A 239 0.22 -1.02 13.86
C ALA A 239 -1.14 -1.10 13.17
N LEU A 240 -1.52 -2.29 12.70
CA LEU A 240 -2.87 -2.59 12.26
C LEU A 240 -3.75 -2.95 13.47
N ARG A 241 -4.94 -2.35 13.54
CA ARG A 241 -5.93 -2.59 14.61
C ARG A 241 -7.30 -2.84 14.00
N PRO A 242 -8.08 -3.81 14.53
CA PRO A 242 -9.45 -4.01 14.08
C PRO A 242 -10.33 -2.81 14.44
N ALA A 243 -11.34 -2.52 13.63
CA ALA A 243 -12.26 -1.39 13.82
C ALA A 243 -12.94 -1.40 15.22
N ALA A 244 -13.18 -2.57 15.79
CA ALA A 244 -13.76 -2.71 17.14
C ALA A 244 -12.84 -2.21 18.28
N ALA A 245 -11.54 -2.00 18.01
CA ALA A 245 -10.54 -1.61 19.00
C ALA A 245 -9.92 -0.23 18.76
N CYS A 246 -10.45 0.56 17.83
CA CYS A 246 -9.87 1.86 17.46
C CYS A 246 -10.90 2.80 16.82
N ASP A 247 -10.59 4.10 16.82
CA ASP A 247 -11.28 5.08 16.01
C ASP A 247 -10.65 5.08 14.60
N LEU A 248 -11.43 4.65 13.61
CA LEU A 248 -10.97 4.60 12.23
C LEU A 248 -10.76 5.99 11.60
N ASP A 249 -11.38 7.03 12.11
CA ASP A 249 -11.18 8.39 11.59
C ASP A 249 -9.73 8.87 11.83
N GLU A 250 -9.04 8.32 12.82
CA GLU A 250 -7.62 8.59 13.09
C GLU A 250 -6.65 7.64 12.34
N ALA A 251 -7.16 6.64 11.62
CA ALA A 251 -6.32 5.72 10.87
C ALA A 251 -5.61 6.42 9.69
N LEU A 252 -4.42 5.96 9.36
CA LEU A 252 -3.68 6.41 8.17
C LEU A 252 -4.26 5.80 6.89
N ASP A 253 -4.55 4.48 6.97
CA ASP A 253 -5.14 3.68 5.90
C ASP A 253 -6.19 2.75 6.49
N PHE A 254 -7.09 2.31 5.62
CA PHE A 254 -8.00 1.22 5.89
C PHE A 254 -7.54 -0.06 5.18
N LEU A 255 -7.72 -1.20 5.83
CA LEU A 255 -7.61 -2.52 5.23
C LEU A 255 -8.93 -3.25 5.44
N ALA A 256 -9.62 -3.59 4.35
CA ALA A 256 -10.78 -4.46 4.35
C ALA A 256 -10.36 -5.90 4.13
N VAL A 257 -10.83 -6.80 4.99
CA VAL A 257 -10.75 -8.25 4.84
C VAL A 257 -12.13 -8.72 4.40
N CYS A 258 -12.27 -9.01 3.10
CA CYS A 258 -13.53 -9.32 2.45
C CYS A 258 -13.63 -10.83 2.20
N ARG A 259 -14.66 -11.48 2.73
CA ARG A 259 -14.89 -12.93 2.62
C ARG A 259 -16.12 -13.24 1.78
N ILE A 260 -16.07 -14.37 1.04
CA ILE A 260 -17.19 -14.90 0.28
C ILE A 260 -17.94 -15.98 1.06
#